data_9e80fee4725d169306be6f382c11b09b
#
_entry.id   9e80fee4725d169306be6f382c11b09b
#
_cell.length_a   1.000
_cell.length_b   1.000
_cell.length_c   1.000
_cell.angle_alpha   90.00
_cell.angle_beta   90.00
_cell.angle_gamma   90.00
#
_symmetry.space_group_name_H-M   'P 1'
#
loop_
_entity.id
_entity.type
_entity.pdbx_description
1 polymer ?
#
loop_
_entity_poly.entity_id
_entity_poly.type
_entity_poly.pdbx_seq_one_letter_code
_entity_poly.pdbx_strand_id
1 'polypeptide(L)'
;DGYIWMDGNLVEWRNAKVHILTHAMHYGSSVFEGERCYGGKIFKSMEHSKRLIQSGKLMDIPIPYTAEEIEKIKSKIVDIAETSDLYVRALAWRGSGTDMGVASENNKVRMAVAAWEWGAYYGDAKFKGAKLNISRWKRPSPETIPCFAKAAGLYMICTQSKHEAQSKGCSDSLMMDYRGYVAEATG
;
A
#
# COMPACT_ATOMS: atom_id res chain seq x y z
N ASP A 1 -13.68 11.78 8.39
CA ASP A 1 -13.69 11.18 9.74
C ASP A 1 -14.21 9.74 9.60
N GLY A 2 -14.29 8.98 10.67
CA GLY A 2 -14.68 7.56 10.65
C GLY A 2 -13.70 6.73 11.49
N TYR A 3 -13.58 5.46 11.15
CA TYR A 3 -12.75 4.54 11.91
C TYR A 3 -11.73 3.83 11.04
N ILE A 4 -10.59 3.49 11.66
CA ILE A 4 -9.57 2.60 11.13
C ILE A 4 -9.54 1.37 12.05
N TRP A 5 -9.56 0.18 11.47
CA TRP A 5 -9.23 -1.00 12.25
C TRP A 5 -7.71 -1.08 12.43
N MET A 6 -7.25 -1.21 13.67
CA MET A 6 -5.81 -1.26 13.99
C MET A 6 -5.56 -2.25 15.13
N ASP A 7 -4.80 -3.29 14.87
CA ASP A 7 -4.39 -4.32 15.83
C ASP A 7 -5.53 -4.90 16.70
N GLY A 8 -6.67 -5.18 16.08
CA GLY A 8 -7.83 -5.78 16.75
C GLY A 8 -8.92 -4.78 17.17
N ASN A 9 -8.66 -3.49 17.12
CA ASN A 9 -9.58 -2.46 17.59
C ASN A 9 -10.04 -1.51 16.48
N LEU A 10 -11.25 -0.97 16.61
CA LEU A 10 -11.66 0.19 15.85
C LEU A 10 -11.14 1.44 16.55
N VAL A 11 -10.34 2.21 15.85
CA VAL A 11 -9.74 3.45 16.34
C VAL A 11 -10.30 4.59 15.51
N GLU A 12 -10.70 5.68 16.16
CA GLU A 12 -11.09 6.89 15.44
C GLU A 12 -10.00 7.34 14.48
N TRP A 13 -10.36 7.79 13.29
CA TRP A 13 -9.45 8.15 12.21
C TRP A 13 -8.26 9.00 12.67
N ARG A 14 -8.53 10.04 13.46
CA ARG A 14 -7.50 11.00 13.92
C ARG A 14 -6.60 10.43 15.02
N ASN A 15 -6.99 9.33 15.64
CA ASN A 15 -6.27 8.67 16.73
C ASN A 15 -5.45 7.47 16.28
N ALA A 16 -5.57 7.05 15.02
CA ALA A 16 -4.75 5.99 14.44
C ALA A 16 -3.32 6.49 14.17
N LYS A 17 -2.49 6.53 15.23
CA LYS A 17 -1.12 7.08 15.24
C LYS A 17 -0.10 5.97 15.48
N VAL A 18 1.12 6.20 15.00
CA VAL A 18 2.28 5.34 15.24
C VAL A 18 3.38 6.13 15.93
N HIS A 19 4.22 5.44 16.71
CA HIS A 19 5.37 6.05 17.35
C HIS A 19 6.43 6.44 16.31
N ILE A 20 7.13 7.56 16.52
CA ILE A 20 8.16 8.04 15.57
C ILE A 20 9.30 7.03 15.37
N LEU A 21 9.60 6.22 16.38
CA LEU A 21 10.59 5.13 16.29
C LEU A 21 10.02 3.83 15.73
N THR A 22 8.91 3.88 14.98
CA THR A 22 8.40 2.73 14.23
C THR A 22 9.43 2.30 13.20
N HIS A 23 9.90 1.06 13.26
CA HIS A 23 10.96 0.53 12.40
C HIS A 23 10.67 0.74 10.91
N ALA A 24 9.43 0.55 10.50
CA ALA A 24 9.02 0.74 9.12
C ALA A 24 9.23 2.17 8.60
N MET A 25 9.21 3.19 9.46
CA MET A 25 9.48 4.58 9.07
C MET A 25 10.95 4.84 8.74
N HIS A 26 11.85 4.04 9.30
CA HIS A 26 13.29 4.20 9.11
C HIS A 26 13.85 3.25 8.06
N TYR A 27 13.30 2.04 7.95
CA TYR A 27 13.86 0.96 7.13
C TYR A 27 12.89 0.44 6.05
N GLY A 28 11.73 1.08 5.87
CA GLY A 28 10.76 0.69 4.82
C GLY A 28 10.12 -0.70 5.04
N SER A 29 10.20 -1.25 6.25
CA SER A 29 9.69 -2.59 6.60
C SER A 29 8.16 -2.62 6.74
N SER A 30 7.48 -2.36 5.64
CA SER A 30 6.02 -2.45 5.54
C SER A 30 5.57 -2.93 4.18
N VAL A 31 4.41 -3.58 4.15
CA VAL A 31 3.70 -4.06 2.96
C VAL A 31 2.26 -3.58 3.00
N PHE A 32 1.65 -3.37 1.83
CA PHE A 32 0.29 -2.87 1.79
C PHE A 32 -0.47 -3.34 0.56
N GLU A 33 -1.79 -3.20 0.59
CA GLU A 33 -2.68 -3.38 -0.54
C GLU A 33 -3.47 -2.10 -0.84
N GLY A 34 -3.96 -2.01 -2.06
CA GLY A 34 -4.85 -0.96 -2.50
C GLY A 34 -5.99 -1.57 -3.31
N GLU A 35 -7.21 -1.44 -2.80
CA GLU A 35 -8.37 -2.13 -3.32
C GLU A 35 -9.50 -1.14 -3.58
N ARG A 36 -10.25 -1.36 -4.65
CA ARG A 36 -11.47 -0.59 -4.92
C ARG A 36 -12.68 -1.34 -4.39
N CYS A 37 -13.54 -0.61 -3.72
CA CYS A 37 -14.85 -1.06 -3.30
C CYS A 37 -15.90 -0.31 -4.13
N TYR A 38 -16.84 -1.04 -4.71
CA TYR A 38 -17.94 -0.51 -5.52
C TYR A 38 -19.26 -1.07 -5.01
N GLY A 39 -20.19 -0.19 -4.65
CA GLY A 39 -21.47 -0.61 -4.09
C GLY A 39 -21.33 -1.51 -2.85
N GLY A 40 -20.35 -1.24 -1.98
CA GLY A 40 -20.06 -2.03 -0.78
C GLY A 40 -19.33 -3.35 -1.02
N LYS A 41 -18.90 -3.65 -2.27
CA LYS A 41 -18.16 -4.87 -2.61
C LYS A 41 -16.73 -4.57 -3.02
N ILE A 42 -15.77 -5.13 -2.30
CA ILE A 42 -14.35 -4.98 -2.62
C ILE A 42 -14.02 -5.89 -3.81
N PHE A 43 -13.48 -5.31 -4.88
CA PHE A 43 -13.09 -6.06 -6.06
C PHE A 43 -11.85 -6.90 -5.76
N LYS A 44 -11.92 -8.21 -6.07
CA LYS A 44 -10.81 -9.16 -5.90
C LYS A 44 -10.21 -9.20 -4.47
N SER A 45 -11.06 -9.01 -3.46
CA SER A 45 -10.66 -8.86 -2.07
C SER A 45 -9.77 -10.00 -1.55
N MET A 46 -10.17 -11.25 -1.76
CA MET A 46 -9.40 -12.42 -1.29
C MET A 46 -8.02 -12.51 -1.94
N GLU A 47 -7.92 -12.20 -3.24
CA GLU A 47 -6.64 -12.21 -3.96
C GLU A 47 -5.69 -11.14 -3.41
N HIS A 48 -6.20 -9.97 -3.07
CA HIS A 48 -5.44 -8.91 -2.39
C HIS A 48 -5.00 -9.33 -0.99
N SER A 49 -5.86 -9.96 -0.19
CA SER A 49 -5.49 -10.47 1.13
C SER A 49 -4.38 -11.52 1.06
N LYS A 50 -4.47 -12.45 0.11
CA LYS A 50 -3.42 -13.44 -0.14
C LYS A 50 -2.11 -12.78 -0.57
N ARG A 51 -2.16 -11.75 -1.43
CA ARG A 51 -0.97 -11.02 -1.87
C ARG A 51 -0.35 -10.20 -0.75
N LEU A 52 -1.14 -9.60 0.16
CA LEU A 52 -0.62 -8.95 1.35
C LEU A 52 0.22 -9.91 2.20
N ILE A 53 -0.32 -11.09 2.47
CA ILE A 53 0.40 -12.14 3.22
C ILE A 53 1.67 -12.60 2.48
N GLN A 54 1.58 -12.80 1.17
CA GLN A 54 2.73 -13.18 0.36
C GLN A 54 3.81 -12.08 0.37
N SER A 55 3.41 -10.83 0.25
CA SER A 55 4.33 -9.68 0.36
C SER A 55 4.98 -9.63 1.73
N GLY A 56 4.23 -9.89 2.80
CA GLY A 56 4.76 -10.02 4.16
C GLY A 56 5.82 -11.11 4.27
N LYS A 57 5.57 -12.29 3.71
CA LYS A 57 6.55 -13.40 3.70
C LYS A 57 7.83 -13.03 2.97
N LEU A 58 7.72 -12.37 1.81
CA LEU A 58 8.87 -11.94 1.00
C LEU A 58 9.72 -10.87 1.70
N MET A 59 9.11 -10.08 2.60
CA MET A 59 9.75 -9.00 3.34
C MET A 59 10.11 -9.40 4.78
N ASP A 60 9.99 -10.68 5.12
CA ASP A 60 10.16 -11.17 6.49
C ASP A 60 9.31 -10.41 7.53
N ILE A 61 8.07 -10.11 7.15
CA ILE A 61 7.06 -9.48 8.01
C ILE A 61 5.95 -10.50 8.26
N PRO A 62 6.04 -11.33 9.32
CA PRO A 62 5.04 -12.35 9.61
C PRO A 62 3.73 -11.71 10.06
N ILE A 63 2.79 -11.54 9.12
CA ILE A 63 1.48 -10.95 9.39
C ILE A 63 0.69 -11.91 10.29
N PRO A 64 0.18 -11.45 11.47
CA PRO A 64 -0.43 -12.33 12.47
C PRO A 64 -1.92 -12.62 12.18
N TYR A 65 -2.34 -12.57 10.92
CA TYR A 65 -3.72 -12.79 10.47
C TYR A 65 -3.73 -13.66 9.22
N THR A 66 -4.74 -14.53 9.10
CA THR A 66 -5.02 -15.29 7.88
C THR A 66 -5.71 -14.40 6.83
N ALA A 67 -5.76 -14.87 5.57
CA ALA A 67 -6.48 -14.15 4.51
C ALA A 67 -7.97 -13.99 4.84
N GLU A 68 -8.59 -15.01 5.42
CA GLU A 68 -9.99 -15.04 5.83
C GLU A 68 -10.29 -14.07 6.98
N GLU A 69 -9.36 -13.92 7.91
CA GLU A 69 -9.47 -12.90 8.98
C GLU A 69 -9.34 -11.49 8.43
N ILE A 70 -8.41 -11.27 7.49
CA ILE A 70 -8.25 -9.99 6.81
C ILE A 70 -9.52 -9.63 6.03
N GLU A 71 -10.16 -10.60 5.35
CA GLU A 71 -11.45 -10.39 4.68
C GLU A 71 -12.53 -9.90 5.64
N LYS A 72 -12.66 -10.55 6.80
CA LYS A 72 -13.65 -10.15 7.84
C LYS A 72 -13.37 -8.73 8.35
N ILE A 73 -12.11 -8.38 8.53
CA ILE A 73 -11.70 -7.03 8.95
C ILE A 73 -12.06 -6.00 7.90
N LYS A 74 -11.75 -6.26 6.62
CA LYS A 74 -12.07 -5.37 5.51
C LYS A 74 -13.58 -5.16 5.36
N SER A 75 -14.37 -6.26 5.43
CA SER A 75 -15.82 -6.19 5.40
C SER A 75 -16.35 -5.30 6.51
N LYS A 76 -15.90 -5.50 7.75
CA LYS A 76 -16.30 -4.68 8.89
C LYS A 76 -16.01 -3.18 8.69
N ILE A 77 -14.88 -2.83 8.08
CA ILE A 77 -14.53 -1.42 7.82
C ILE A 77 -15.43 -0.84 6.72
N VAL A 78 -15.76 -1.61 5.68
CA VAL A 78 -16.67 -1.18 4.62
C VAL A 78 -18.09 -1.02 5.16
N ASP A 79 -18.56 -1.94 6.00
CA ASP A 79 -19.93 -1.93 6.56
C ASP A 79 -20.20 -0.72 7.46
N ILE A 80 -19.18 -0.17 8.11
CA ILE A 80 -19.33 1.02 8.98
C ILE A 80 -19.00 2.34 8.27
N ALA A 81 -18.65 2.29 6.99
CA ALA A 81 -18.36 3.49 6.21
C ALA A 81 -19.65 4.19 5.78
N GLU A 82 -19.62 5.51 5.64
CA GLU A 82 -20.76 6.33 5.23
C GLU A 82 -21.12 6.22 3.75
N THR A 83 -20.22 5.68 2.93
CA THR A 83 -20.37 5.51 1.47
C THR A 83 -20.01 4.08 1.06
N SER A 84 -20.58 3.65 -0.06
CA SER A 84 -20.33 2.31 -0.61
C SER A 84 -19.23 2.25 -1.67
N ASP A 85 -18.74 3.41 -2.14
CA ASP A 85 -17.68 3.50 -3.13
C ASP A 85 -16.41 4.02 -2.49
N LEU A 86 -15.51 3.09 -2.17
CA LEU A 86 -14.36 3.34 -1.32
C LEU A 86 -13.05 2.88 -1.98
N TYR A 87 -11.97 3.46 -1.49
CA TYR A 87 -10.64 2.88 -1.58
C TYR A 87 -10.32 2.20 -0.24
N VAL A 88 -9.92 0.94 -0.28
CA VAL A 88 -9.57 0.16 0.91
C VAL A 88 -8.07 -0.07 0.94
N ARG A 89 -7.45 0.24 2.08
CA ARG A 89 -6.02 0.09 2.33
C ARG A 89 -5.79 -0.84 3.51
N ALA A 90 -5.35 -2.06 3.24
CA ALA A 90 -4.78 -2.94 4.25
C ALA A 90 -3.26 -2.77 4.24
N LEU A 91 -2.63 -2.65 5.41
CA LEU A 91 -1.18 -2.54 5.54
C LEU A 91 -0.70 -3.26 6.80
N ALA A 92 0.52 -3.82 6.71
CA ALA A 92 1.22 -4.42 7.83
C ALA A 92 2.65 -3.88 7.88
N TRP A 93 3.18 -3.70 9.10
CA TRP A 93 4.49 -3.10 9.29
C TRP A 93 5.16 -3.56 10.58
N ARG A 94 6.48 -3.49 10.63
CA ARG A 94 7.23 -3.64 11.88
C ARG A 94 7.10 -2.36 12.71
N GLY A 95 6.57 -2.51 13.92
CA GLY A 95 6.35 -1.42 14.86
C GLY A 95 7.62 -0.92 15.53
N SER A 96 7.46 -0.11 16.57
CA SER A 96 8.54 0.28 17.46
C SER A 96 8.93 -0.89 18.38
N GLY A 97 10.21 -1.00 18.68
CA GLY A 97 10.79 -1.96 19.61
C GLY A 97 11.67 -1.27 20.63
N THR A 98 12.50 -2.06 21.31
CA THR A 98 13.43 -1.58 22.36
C THR A 98 14.73 -1.01 21.76
N ASP A 99 15.02 -1.33 20.52
CA ASP A 99 16.18 -0.82 19.80
C ASP A 99 15.81 -0.38 18.39
N MET A 100 16.72 0.29 17.70
CA MET A 100 16.58 0.80 16.34
C MET A 100 17.57 0.14 15.37
N GLY A 101 18.06 -1.04 15.70
CA GLY A 101 18.92 -1.82 14.80
C GLY A 101 18.16 -2.23 13.53
N VAL A 102 18.90 -2.54 12.47
CA VAL A 102 18.34 -3.05 11.20
C VAL A 102 17.65 -4.39 11.43
N ALA A 103 18.20 -5.25 12.30
CA ALA A 103 17.55 -6.45 12.78
C ALA A 103 16.37 -6.08 13.69
N SER A 104 15.19 -6.58 13.38
CA SER A 104 13.94 -6.14 14.01
C SER A 104 13.07 -7.32 14.45
N GLU A 105 13.68 -8.45 14.76
CA GLU A 105 13.00 -9.71 15.09
C GLU A 105 12.03 -9.55 16.28
N ASN A 106 12.40 -8.73 17.24
CA ASN A 106 11.61 -8.45 18.45
C ASN A 106 10.57 -7.34 18.26
N ASN A 107 10.56 -6.66 17.11
CA ASN A 107 9.58 -5.62 16.86
C ASN A 107 8.25 -6.24 16.42
N LYS A 108 7.20 -6.00 17.20
CA LYS A 108 5.88 -6.53 16.90
C LYS A 108 5.42 -6.10 15.49
N VAL A 109 4.99 -7.07 14.70
CA VAL A 109 4.28 -6.79 13.45
C VAL A 109 2.89 -6.30 13.79
N ARG A 110 2.55 -5.17 13.22
CA ARG A 110 1.28 -4.46 13.39
C ARG A 110 0.51 -4.47 12.08
N MET A 111 -0.81 -4.32 12.16
CA MET A 111 -1.66 -4.26 10.98
C MET A 111 -2.76 -3.24 11.16
N ALA A 112 -3.12 -2.55 10.07
CA ALA A 112 -4.28 -1.69 10.01
C ALA A 112 -5.04 -1.87 8.69
N VAL A 113 -6.35 -1.58 8.74
CA VAL A 113 -7.22 -1.50 7.56
C VAL A 113 -7.99 -0.19 7.65
N ALA A 114 -7.86 0.64 6.63
CA ALA A 114 -8.58 1.89 6.46
C ALA A 114 -9.40 1.87 5.17
N ALA A 115 -10.54 2.56 5.17
CA ALA A 115 -11.31 2.79 3.95
C ALA A 115 -11.79 4.25 3.93
N TRP A 116 -11.78 4.83 2.72
CA TRP A 116 -12.23 6.20 2.52
C TRP A 116 -12.70 6.43 1.09
N GLU A 117 -13.50 7.44 0.88
CA GLU A 117 -13.89 7.86 -0.45
C GLU A 117 -12.67 8.33 -1.25
N TRP A 118 -12.50 7.79 -2.44
CA TRP A 118 -11.44 8.18 -3.36
C TRP A 118 -11.99 8.28 -4.78
N GLY A 119 -11.91 9.45 -5.36
CA GLY A 119 -12.32 9.70 -6.74
C GLY A 119 -11.55 8.86 -7.78
N ALA A 120 -11.97 8.96 -9.03
CA ALA A 120 -11.26 8.31 -10.14
C ALA A 120 -9.85 8.90 -10.31
N TYR A 121 -8.84 8.04 -10.47
CA TYR A 121 -7.42 8.41 -10.60
C TYR A 121 -7.16 9.50 -11.64
N TYR A 122 -7.86 9.43 -12.76
CA TYR A 122 -7.69 10.35 -13.88
C TYR A 122 -8.95 11.17 -14.19
N GLY A 123 -10.00 11.06 -13.36
CA GLY A 123 -11.29 11.72 -13.64
C GLY A 123 -11.75 11.44 -15.08
N ASP A 124 -12.16 12.48 -15.81
CA ASP A 124 -12.58 12.38 -17.22
C ASP A 124 -11.44 12.03 -18.17
N ALA A 125 -10.18 12.24 -17.78
CA ALA A 125 -9.01 11.91 -18.59
C ALA A 125 -8.89 10.41 -18.89
N LYS A 126 -9.51 9.54 -18.09
CA LYS A 126 -9.54 8.10 -18.37
C LYS A 126 -10.19 7.74 -19.72
N PHE A 127 -11.10 8.59 -20.22
CA PHE A 127 -11.76 8.40 -21.53
C PHE A 127 -11.05 9.15 -22.67
N LYS A 128 -10.28 10.20 -22.34
CA LYS A 128 -9.57 11.04 -23.32
C LYS A 128 -8.10 10.64 -23.50
N GLY A 129 -7.60 9.74 -22.65
CA GLY A 129 -6.20 9.39 -22.55
C GLY A 129 -5.44 10.28 -21.55
N ALA A 130 -4.41 9.72 -20.93
CA ALA A 130 -3.54 10.40 -19.99
C ALA A 130 -2.14 10.60 -20.61
N LYS A 131 -1.59 11.80 -20.47
CA LYS A 131 -0.23 12.09 -20.93
C LYS A 131 0.76 11.53 -19.91
N LEU A 132 1.68 10.68 -20.37
CA LEU A 132 2.75 10.10 -19.55
C LEU A 132 4.11 10.60 -20.07
N ASN A 133 5.08 10.77 -19.16
CA ASN A 133 6.48 10.78 -19.51
C ASN A 133 7.10 9.40 -19.24
N ILE A 134 8.29 9.15 -19.73
CA ILE A 134 9.08 7.97 -19.35
C ILE A 134 9.90 8.36 -18.12
N SER A 135 9.77 7.55 -17.06
CA SER A 135 10.54 7.72 -15.83
C SER A 135 12.03 7.50 -16.08
N ARG A 136 12.89 8.29 -15.43
CA ARG A 136 14.31 8.00 -15.35
C ARG A 136 14.63 6.84 -14.42
N TRP A 137 13.76 6.55 -13.46
CA TRP A 137 13.90 5.44 -12.53
C TRP A 137 13.30 4.17 -13.14
N LYS A 138 14.01 3.06 -12.99
CA LYS A 138 13.55 1.74 -13.42
C LYS A 138 13.03 0.93 -12.24
N ARG A 139 12.08 0.03 -12.50
CA ARG A 139 11.71 -0.98 -11.52
C ARG A 139 12.91 -1.89 -11.27
N PRO A 140 13.26 -2.19 -9.99
CA PRO A 140 14.48 -2.88 -9.64
C PRO A 140 14.50 -4.34 -10.07
N SER A 141 15.70 -4.89 -10.23
CA SER A 141 15.93 -6.31 -10.45
C SER A 141 15.58 -7.15 -9.22
N PRO A 142 15.08 -8.39 -9.40
CA PRO A 142 14.89 -9.35 -8.31
C PRO A 142 16.16 -9.63 -7.48
N GLU A 143 17.33 -9.40 -8.06
CA GLU A 143 18.63 -9.60 -7.39
C GLU A 143 19.02 -8.43 -6.47
N THR A 144 18.35 -7.29 -6.58
CA THR A 144 18.71 -6.08 -5.82
C THR A 144 17.77 -5.81 -4.66
N ILE A 145 16.53 -6.26 -4.73
CA ILE A 145 15.50 -6.01 -3.72
C ILE A 145 14.33 -7.01 -3.91
N PRO A 146 13.54 -7.33 -2.88
CA PRO A 146 12.35 -8.17 -3.01
C PRO A 146 11.24 -7.52 -3.85
N CYS A 147 11.48 -7.34 -5.16
CA CYS A 147 10.62 -6.58 -6.07
C CYS A 147 9.23 -7.20 -6.33
N PHE A 148 9.03 -8.47 -5.95
CA PHE A 148 7.73 -9.16 -6.03
C PHE A 148 6.81 -8.88 -4.84
N ALA A 149 7.33 -8.22 -3.78
CA ALA A 149 6.53 -7.77 -2.67
C ALA A 149 5.91 -6.39 -2.97
N LYS A 150 4.67 -6.17 -2.57
CA LYS A 150 4.08 -4.83 -2.57
C LYS A 150 4.54 -4.09 -1.29
N ALA A 151 5.82 -3.72 -1.28
CA ALA A 151 6.52 -3.12 -0.16
C ALA A 151 6.59 -1.60 -0.27
N ALA A 152 6.37 -0.88 0.84
CA ALA A 152 6.39 0.58 0.86
C ALA A 152 7.75 1.16 0.43
N GLY A 153 8.84 0.53 0.81
CA GLY A 153 10.20 0.94 0.43
C GLY A 153 10.46 0.99 -1.08
N LEU A 154 9.66 0.27 -1.89
CA LEU A 154 9.75 0.31 -3.35
C LEU A 154 9.08 1.54 -3.98
N TYR A 155 8.28 2.28 -3.21
CA TYR A 155 7.47 3.38 -3.75
C TYR A 155 8.21 4.73 -3.77
N MET A 156 9.41 4.83 -3.21
CA MET A 156 10.17 6.08 -3.29
C MET A 156 10.47 6.50 -4.75
N ILE A 157 10.83 5.54 -5.61
CA ILE A 157 11.05 5.81 -7.04
C ILE A 157 9.75 6.16 -7.77
N CYS A 158 8.63 5.58 -7.37
CA CYS A 158 7.31 5.92 -7.90
C CYS A 158 6.94 7.37 -7.55
N THR A 159 7.12 7.78 -6.29
CA THR A 159 6.87 9.16 -5.84
C THR A 159 7.72 10.17 -6.62
N GLN A 160 9.03 9.92 -6.75
CA GLN A 160 9.92 10.79 -7.52
C GLN A 160 9.52 10.87 -8.99
N SER A 161 9.18 9.74 -9.60
CA SER A 161 8.72 9.69 -11.00
C SER A 161 7.41 10.45 -11.20
N LYS A 162 6.49 10.35 -10.25
CA LYS A 162 5.21 11.09 -10.27
C LYS A 162 5.45 12.60 -10.18
N HIS A 163 6.31 13.06 -9.28
CA HIS A 163 6.66 14.47 -9.15
C HIS A 163 7.30 15.00 -10.43
N GLU A 164 8.22 14.23 -11.04
CA GLU A 164 8.83 14.59 -12.32
C GLU A 164 7.80 14.68 -13.44
N ALA A 165 6.85 13.73 -13.54
CA ALA A 165 5.78 13.77 -14.51
C ALA A 165 4.92 15.04 -14.36
N GLN A 166 4.50 15.33 -13.12
CA GLN A 166 3.68 16.50 -12.83
C GLN A 166 4.40 17.82 -13.18
N SER A 167 5.69 17.92 -12.88
CA SER A 167 6.49 19.11 -13.25
C SER A 167 6.59 19.33 -14.76
N LYS A 168 6.42 18.28 -15.56
CA LYS A 168 6.40 18.31 -17.04
C LYS A 168 4.98 18.39 -17.63
N GLY A 169 3.96 18.61 -16.81
CA GLY A 169 2.56 18.65 -17.26
C GLY A 169 2.03 17.29 -17.72
N CYS A 170 2.61 16.20 -17.23
CA CYS A 170 2.12 14.85 -17.47
C CYS A 170 1.28 14.35 -16.28
N SER A 171 0.33 13.47 -16.57
CA SER A 171 -0.55 12.88 -15.55
C SER A 171 0.18 11.82 -14.71
N ASP A 172 1.13 11.10 -15.31
CA ASP A 172 1.89 10.04 -14.66
C ASP A 172 3.19 9.74 -15.41
N SER A 173 4.01 8.82 -14.88
CA SER A 173 5.20 8.29 -15.54
C SER A 173 5.01 6.82 -15.91
N LEU A 174 5.44 6.47 -17.11
CA LEU A 174 5.66 5.08 -17.50
C LEU A 174 7.03 4.64 -16.98
N MET A 175 7.06 3.59 -16.20
CA MET A 175 8.28 3.02 -15.64
C MET A 175 8.70 1.78 -16.41
N MET A 176 9.97 1.71 -16.75
CA MET A 176 10.59 0.54 -17.35
C MET A 176 11.13 -0.39 -16.27
N ASP A 177 11.27 -1.68 -16.55
CA ASP A 177 12.01 -2.59 -15.70
C ASP A 177 13.55 -2.39 -15.88
N TYR A 178 14.32 -3.08 -15.07
CA TYR A 178 15.80 -3.01 -15.10
C TYR A 178 16.38 -3.41 -16.47
N ARG A 179 15.68 -4.23 -17.27
CA ARG A 179 16.07 -4.66 -18.61
C ARG A 179 15.69 -3.66 -19.70
N GLY A 180 14.79 -2.71 -19.40
CA GLY A 180 14.29 -1.71 -20.34
C GLY A 180 12.95 -2.05 -20.98
N TYR A 181 12.23 -3.06 -20.50
CA TYR A 181 10.85 -3.34 -20.92
C TYR A 181 9.86 -2.50 -20.11
N VAL A 182 8.72 -2.21 -20.73
CA VAL A 182 7.61 -1.54 -20.05
C VAL A 182 7.15 -2.41 -18.86
N ALA A 183 7.12 -1.82 -17.67
CA ALA A 183 6.69 -2.49 -16.46
C ALA A 183 5.30 -2.02 -16.01
N GLU A 184 5.18 -0.79 -15.57
CA GLU A 184 3.96 -0.23 -15.01
C GLU A 184 4.00 1.30 -14.98
N ALA A 185 2.93 1.97 -14.55
CA ALA A 185 2.95 3.38 -14.15
C ALA A 185 3.38 3.52 -12.68
N THR A 186 3.24 4.72 -12.08
CA THR A 186 3.76 4.95 -10.72
C THR A 186 2.83 4.46 -9.61
N GLY A 187 1.56 4.21 -9.89
CA GLY A 187 0.60 3.80 -8.87
C GLY A 187 -0.59 3.05 -9.38
#